data_3c3564111916003ceecbcfa2ba37445f
#
_entry.id   3c3564111916003ceecbcfa2ba37445f
#
_cell.length_a   1.000
_cell.length_b   1.000
_cell.length_c   1.000
_cell.angle_alpha   90.00
_cell.angle_beta   90.00
_cell.angle_gamma   90.00
#
_symmetry.space_group_name_H-M   'P 1'
#
loop_
_entity.id
_entity.type
_entity.pdbx_description
1 polymer ?
#
loop_
_entity_poly.entity_id
_entity_poly.type
_entity_poly.pdbx_seq_one_letter_code
_entity_poly.pdbx_strand_id
1 'polypeptide(L)'
;MNRRDFIKHSTAAVAGTSVLLSACRKGLTSNSDSGLTSNSDSDPAQMTYRINPNTGDKVSLLGFGMMRLPTTATGTARENSDAPIDQEAVNELVDYALAHGVNYFDTSPVYCQGHSEEATGIALCRHPRRSYFVATKLSNFSEGAWPRKESQAMFERSLNYLRTDYVDYLLLHSIGGSSRGKDAFETFNARYMDNGILDWLVEQKQKGRIRNLGFSYHGDVRIFDMLLKWHDEGKYHWDFVQIQLNYLDWHYAKRNNPRNTNASYLYGELEKRGIPGVIMEPLLGGRLAKQPTHILKEMKRADINATPAEWAFRYAGTPEKILTVLSGMTYMEHLQENCCTYSPLRPITADEDALLMHLADEICNLNAIPCTACNYCMPCPYGLNIPAIFSHYNNMLTEDHVPAKRWLNGYNRAVPKERQADHCIGCDHCIPHCPQRIHIPEEMQKIDNLVEQLKQS
;
A
#
# COMPACT_ATOMS: atom_id res chain seq x y z
N MET A 1 -34.33 10.07 -10.58
CA MET A 1 -33.56 11.21 -11.11
C MET A 1 -33.28 10.96 -12.57
N ASN A 2 -33.54 11.92 -13.47
CA ASN A 2 -33.50 11.73 -14.92
C ASN A 2 -32.09 12.08 -15.43
N ARG A 3 -31.62 11.41 -16.50
CA ARG A 3 -30.28 11.61 -17.11
C ARG A 3 -29.89 13.09 -17.36
N ARG A 4 -30.87 13.96 -17.52
CA ARG A 4 -30.64 15.41 -17.70
C ARG A 4 -30.26 16.15 -16.41
N ASP A 5 -30.64 15.65 -15.25
CA ASP A 5 -30.31 16.28 -13.96
C ASP A 5 -28.92 15.88 -13.48
N PHE A 6 -28.45 14.69 -13.89
CA PHE A 6 -27.08 14.22 -13.63
C PHE A 6 -26.02 15.07 -14.37
N ILE A 7 -26.29 15.44 -15.63
CA ILE A 7 -25.36 16.26 -16.45
C ILE A 7 -25.25 17.70 -15.88
N LYS A 8 -26.30 18.24 -15.27
CA LYS A 8 -26.23 19.57 -14.64
C LYS A 8 -25.44 19.61 -13.33
N HIS A 9 -25.29 18.49 -12.65
CA HIS A 9 -24.47 18.37 -11.45
C HIS A 9 -23.01 18.06 -11.76
N SER A 10 -22.73 17.40 -12.88
CA SER A 10 -21.36 17.11 -13.34
C SER A 10 -20.61 18.35 -13.83
N THR A 11 -21.33 19.36 -14.36
CA THR A 11 -20.70 20.64 -14.77
C THR A 11 -20.33 21.55 -13.60
N ALA A 12 -20.89 21.34 -12.41
CA ALA A 12 -20.49 22.07 -11.20
C ALA A 12 -19.23 21.47 -10.55
N ALA A 13 -18.96 20.17 -10.73
CA ALA A 13 -17.75 19.50 -10.23
C ALA A 13 -16.47 19.90 -10.99
N VAL A 14 -16.57 20.20 -12.28
CA VAL A 14 -15.41 20.66 -13.09
C VAL A 14 -14.93 22.05 -12.69
N ALA A 15 -15.81 22.91 -12.14
CA ALA A 15 -15.41 24.23 -11.65
C ALA A 15 -14.67 24.16 -10.28
N GLY A 16 -14.84 23.07 -9.52
CA GLY A 16 -14.12 22.84 -8.26
C GLY A 16 -12.69 22.36 -8.42
N THR A 17 -12.40 21.63 -9.49
CA THR A 17 -11.05 21.10 -9.79
C THR A 17 -10.02 22.18 -10.10
N SER A 18 -10.44 23.30 -10.70
CA SER A 18 -9.54 24.43 -10.97
C SER A 18 -9.07 25.18 -9.71
N VAL A 19 -9.78 25.05 -8.59
CA VAL A 19 -9.43 25.73 -7.34
C VAL A 19 -8.37 24.94 -6.54
N LEU A 20 -8.38 23.60 -6.62
CA LEU A 20 -7.39 22.75 -5.91
C LEU A 20 -6.01 22.81 -6.58
N LEU A 21 -5.95 22.92 -7.91
CA LEU A 21 -4.69 23.14 -8.63
C LEU A 21 -4.04 24.50 -8.31
N SER A 22 -4.86 25.49 -7.89
CA SER A 22 -4.36 26.80 -7.45
C SER A 22 -3.75 26.78 -6.04
N ALA A 23 -4.11 25.81 -5.18
CA ALA A 23 -3.57 25.70 -3.82
C ALA A 23 -2.12 25.19 -3.80
N CYS A 24 -1.73 24.32 -4.72
CA CYS A 24 -0.33 23.90 -4.88
C CYS A 24 0.62 25.06 -5.32
N ARG A 25 0.05 26.17 -5.79
CA ARG A 25 0.80 27.31 -6.36
C ARG A 25 1.15 28.43 -5.37
N LYS A 26 0.57 28.47 -4.18
CA LYS A 26 0.69 29.61 -3.25
C LYS A 26 1.88 29.58 -2.28
N GLY A 27 2.79 28.62 -2.42
CA GLY A 27 3.96 28.47 -1.52
C GLY A 27 5.23 29.19 -1.93
N LEU A 28 5.27 29.89 -3.07
CA LEU A 28 6.50 30.56 -3.54
C LEU A 28 6.17 31.86 -4.31
N THR A 29 6.01 32.98 -3.64
CA THR A 29 6.47 34.30 -4.10
C THR A 29 6.23 35.37 -3.05
N SER A 30 7.32 35.90 -2.47
CA SER A 30 7.43 37.28 -2.07
C SER A 30 8.57 37.87 -2.89
N ASN A 31 8.28 38.70 -3.87
CA ASN A 31 8.77 40.04 -4.12
C ASN A 31 8.51 40.54 -5.55
N SER A 32 7.77 41.62 -5.61
CA SER A 32 7.82 42.84 -6.42
C SER A 32 8.13 42.81 -7.93
N ASP A 33 7.15 43.36 -8.62
CA ASP A 33 7.13 44.37 -9.66
C ASP A 33 6.99 44.00 -11.14
N SER A 34 5.85 44.48 -11.64
CA SER A 34 5.56 45.11 -12.94
C SER A 34 5.87 44.34 -14.23
N GLY A 35 4.78 44.03 -14.99
CA GLY A 35 4.85 43.74 -16.42
C GLY A 35 3.73 42.79 -16.89
N LEU A 36 2.59 43.35 -17.31
CA LEU A 36 1.54 42.62 -18.02
C LEU A 36 2.06 42.05 -19.34
N THR A 37 2.18 40.72 -19.46
CA THR A 37 1.97 39.99 -20.70
C THR A 37 1.35 38.63 -20.38
N SER A 38 0.14 38.44 -20.87
CA SER A 38 -0.62 37.21 -20.84
C SER A 38 0.05 36.14 -21.72
N ASN A 39 0.59 35.11 -21.09
CA ASN A 39 0.68 33.72 -21.58
C ASN A 39 1.21 32.85 -20.43
N SER A 40 0.31 32.29 -19.63
CA SER A 40 0.68 31.34 -18.60
C SER A 40 0.19 29.95 -18.97
N ASP A 41 0.84 29.30 -19.93
CA ASP A 41 0.95 27.86 -19.93
C ASP A 41 1.88 27.49 -18.79
N SER A 42 1.28 27.26 -17.60
CA SER A 42 2.03 26.77 -16.45
C SER A 42 2.44 25.33 -16.74
N ASP A 43 3.73 25.12 -16.92
CA ASP A 43 4.36 23.80 -16.91
C ASP A 43 3.76 22.97 -15.76
N PRO A 44 3.20 21.78 -16.04
CA PRO A 44 2.69 20.92 -14.96
C PRO A 44 3.83 20.64 -13.98
N ALA A 45 3.54 20.71 -12.67
CA ALA A 45 4.50 20.43 -11.62
C ALA A 45 5.25 19.13 -11.94
N GLN A 46 6.59 19.18 -11.96
CA GLN A 46 7.37 18.06 -12.45
C GLN A 46 7.47 16.96 -11.39
N MET A 47 6.94 15.75 -11.69
CA MET A 47 7.07 14.57 -10.85
C MET A 47 8.53 14.31 -10.48
N THR A 48 8.79 13.98 -9.23
CA THR A 48 10.11 13.52 -8.78
C THR A 48 10.36 12.10 -9.28
N TYR A 49 11.52 11.86 -9.87
CA TYR A 49 11.95 10.57 -10.36
C TYR A 49 13.21 10.09 -9.67
N ARG A 50 13.38 8.77 -9.62
CA ARG A 50 14.62 8.10 -9.21
C ARG A 50 15.13 7.22 -10.34
N ILE A 51 16.44 7.05 -10.42
CA ILE A 51 17.05 6.19 -11.44
C ILE A 51 17.26 4.80 -10.85
N ASN A 52 16.71 3.79 -11.51
CA ASN A 52 17.03 2.39 -11.17
C ASN A 52 18.51 2.13 -11.51
N PRO A 53 19.36 1.79 -10.53
CA PRO A 53 20.79 1.63 -10.78
C PRO A 53 21.13 0.44 -11.70
N ASN A 54 20.24 -0.56 -11.80
CA ASN A 54 20.47 -1.76 -12.58
C ASN A 54 20.12 -1.60 -14.07
N THR A 55 19.12 -0.77 -14.38
CA THR A 55 18.57 -0.63 -15.75
C THR A 55 18.71 0.77 -16.32
N GLY A 56 18.99 1.79 -15.50
CA GLY A 56 18.98 3.19 -15.88
C GLY A 56 17.56 3.76 -16.06
N ASP A 57 16.51 2.99 -15.77
CA ASP A 57 15.13 3.43 -15.91
C ASP A 57 14.80 4.58 -14.96
N LYS A 58 14.14 5.60 -15.49
CA LYS A 58 13.64 6.76 -14.74
C LYS A 58 12.26 6.45 -14.18
N VAL A 59 12.20 6.06 -12.90
CA VAL A 59 10.98 5.62 -12.20
C VAL A 59 10.40 6.78 -11.38
N SER A 60 9.08 7.00 -11.45
CA SER A 60 8.39 8.00 -10.64
C SER A 60 8.48 7.63 -9.15
N LEU A 61 8.75 8.63 -8.30
CA LEU A 61 8.79 8.39 -6.85
C LEU A 61 7.42 8.02 -6.29
N LEU A 62 6.32 8.48 -6.89
CA LEU A 62 4.99 7.93 -6.66
C LEU A 62 4.76 6.71 -7.54
N GLY A 63 4.49 5.56 -6.91
CA GLY A 63 4.03 4.35 -7.57
C GLY A 63 2.54 4.10 -7.32
N PHE A 64 1.83 3.63 -8.33
CA PHE A 64 0.42 3.27 -8.22
C PHE A 64 0.26 1.82 -7.74
N GLY A 65 -0.20 1.64 -6.50
CA GLY A 65 -0.55 0.32 -5.95
C GLY A 65 -1.95 -0.11 -6.36
N MET A 66 -2.07 -1.15 -7.17
CA MET A 66 -3.33 -1.64 -7.74
C MET A 66 -4.10 -2.59 -6.81
N MET A 67 -3.81 -2.59 -5.51
CA MET A 67 -4.45 -3.45 -4.52
C MET A 67 -5.83 -2.95 -4.07
N ARG A 68 -6.14 -1.67 -4.30
CA ARG A 68 -7.35 -0.98 -3.80
C ARG A 68 -8.10 -0.29 -4.93
N LEU A 69 -8.40 -1.04 -5.98
CA LEU A 69 -9.12 -0.50 -7.14
C LEU A 69 -10.56 -0.15 -6.78
N PRO A 70 -11.14 0.86 -7.44
CA PRO A 70 -12.55 1.21 -7.26
C PRO A 70 -13.47 0.07 -7.70
N THR A 71 -14.63 -0.05 -7.04
CA THR A 71 -15.65 -1.05 -7.34
C THR A 71 -16.97 -0.37 -7.74
N THR A 72 -17.85 -1.12 -8.41
CA THR A 72 -19.16 -0.62 -8.85
C THR A 72 -20.16 -0.42 -7.71
N ALA A 73 -19.85 -0.90 -6.50
CA ALA A 73 -20.71 -0.73 -5.34
C ALA A 73 -20.58 0.68 -4.74
N THR A 74 -21.66 1.14 -4.12
CA THR A 74 -21.64 2.37 -3.31
C THR A 74 -20.96 2.10 -1.97
N GLY A 75 -20.06 2.98 -1.55
CA GLY A 75 -19.28 2.85 -0.32
C GLY A 75 -17.77 2.79 -0.59
N THR A 76 -16.99 2.52 0.45
CA THR A 76 -15.54 2.41 0.30
C THR A 76 -15.15 1.06 -0.31
N ALA A 77 -14.05 1.03 -1.06
CA ALA A 77 -13.48 -0.22 -1.59
C ALA A 77 -13.17 -1.26 -0.48
N ARG A 78 -13.01 -0.82 0.77
CA ARG A 78 -12.85 -1.71 1.94
C ARG A 78 -14.15 -2.39 2.36
N GLU A 79 -15.28 -1.65 2.28
CA GLU A 79 -16.59 -2.15 2.66
C GLU A 79 -17.17 -3.08 1.60
N ASN A 80 -16.79 -2.88 0.34
CA ASN A 80 -17.33 -3.57 -0.83
C ASN A 80 -16.24 -4.30 -1.63
N SER A 81 -15.30 -4.97 -0.94
CA SER A 81 -14.20 -5.70 -1.59
C SER A 81 -14.68 -6.85 -2.50
N ASP A 82 -15.91 -7.31 -2.33
CA ASP A 82 -16.51 -8.40 -3.09
C ASP A 82 -17.26 -7.91 -4.34
N ALA A 83 -17.43 -6.60 -4.49
CA ALA A 83 -18.09 -6.03 -5.65
C ALA A 83 -17.15 -6.07 -6.88
N PRO A 84 -17.72 -6.14 -8.10
CA PRO A 84 -16.94 -6.06 -9.33
C PRO A 84 -16.13 -4.76 -9.39
N ILE A 85 -14.93 -4.84 -9.99
CA ILE A 85 -14.11 -3.67 -10.24
C ILE A 85 -14.83 -2.73 -11.21
N ASP A 86 -14.80 -1.43 -10.92
CA ASP A 86 -15.22 -0.39 -11.84
C ASP A 86 -14.07 -0.09 -12.81
N GLN A 87 -14.08 -0.80 -13.95
CA GLN A 87 -13.01 -0.70 -14.94
C GLN A 87 -12.90 0.69 -15.56
N GLU A 88 -14.02 1.43 -15.70
CA GLU A 88 -14.01 2.78 -16.25
C GLU A 88 -13.29 3.74 -15.29
N ALA A 89 -13.61 3.68 -14.00
CA ALA A 89 -12.90 4.44 -12.98
C ALA A 89 -11.42 4.06 -12.88
N VAL A 90 -11.06 2.78 -13.02
CA VAL A 90 -9.64 2.36 -13.08
C VAL A 90 -8.93 2.96 -14.29
N ASN A 91 -9.58 2.97 -15.46
CA ASN A 91 -9.02 3.57 -16.65
C ASN A 91 -8.76 5.07 -16.48
N GLU A 92 -9.71 5.81 -15.90
CA GLU A 92 -9.57 7.23 -15.62
C GLU A 92 -8.42 7.54 -14.67
N LEU A 93 -8.29 6.74 -13.60
CA LEU A 93 -7.19 6.87 -12.64
C LEU A 93 -5.84 6.61 -13.30
N VAL A 94 -5.71 5.58 -14.13
CA VAL A 94 -4.47 5.25 -14.84
C VAL A 94 -4.12 6.32 -15.86
N ASP A 95 -5.11 6.84 -16.63
CA ASP A 95 -4.92 7.92 -17.59
C ASP A 95 -4.39 9.19 -16.88
N TYR A 96 -5.02 9.56 -15.76
CA TYR A 96 -4.58 10.70 -14.96
C TYR A 96 -3.17 10.51 -14.41
N ALA A 97 -2.88 9.32 -13.85
CA ALA A 97 -1.58 9.00 -13.27
C ALA A 97 -0.45 9.16 -14.31
N LEU A 98 -0.61 8.57 -15.51
CA LEU A 98 0.36 8.67 -16.59
C LEU A 98 0.52 10.11 -17.09
N ALA A 99 -0.58 10.84 -17.24
CA ALA A 99 -0.56 12.25 -17.65
C ALA A 99 0.18 13.16 -16.64
N HIS A 100 0.24 12.77 -15.36
CA HIS A 100 0.92 13.51 -14.30
C HIS A 100 2.27 12.89 -13.90
N GLY A 101 2.83 12.04 -14.75
CA GLY A 101 4.19 11.54 -14.62
C GLY A 101 4.36 10.30 -13.74
N VAL A 102 3.30 9.71 -13.19
CA VAL A 102 3.36 8.41 -12.51
C VAL A 102 3.54 7.33 -13.54
N ASN A 103 4.62 6.56 -13.44
CA ASN A 103 4.94 5.54 -14.43
C ASN A 103 5.24 4.14 -13.85
N TYR A 104 5.02 3.91 -12.56
CA TYR A 104 5.20 2.61 -11.90
C TYR A 104 3.87 2.10 -11.35
N PHE A 105 3.44 0.89 -11.79
CA PHE A 105 2.18 0.26 -11.42
C PHE A 105 2.45 -1.10 -10.80
N ASP A 106 2.02 -1.30 -9.53
CA ASP A 106 2.27 -2.49 -8.75
C ASP A 106 0.98 -3.29 -8.53
N THR A 107 0.94 -4.52 -9.04
CA THR A 107 -0.18 -5.45 -8.88
C THR A 107 0.25 -6.82 -8.35
N SER A 108 -0.67 -7.79 -8.33
CA SER A 108 -0.42 -9.17 -7.89
C SER A 108 -1.59 -10.07 -8.29
N PRO A 109 -1.35 -11.38 -8.53
CA PRO A 109 -2.38 -12.38 -8.80
C PRO A 109 -3.47 -12.50 -7.72
N VAL A 110 -3.21 -12.01 -6.50
CA VAL A 110 -4.14 -12.12 -5.37
C VAL A 110 -4.82 -10.81 -4.99
N TYR A 111 -4.46 -9.70 -5.64
CA TYR A 111 -5.07 -8.41 -5.35
C TYR A 111 -6.49 -8.33 -5.91
N CYS A 112 -7.38 -7.63 -5.20
CA CYS A 112 -8.79 -7.51 -5.58
C CYS A 112 -9.41 -8.89 -5.90
N GLN A 113 -9.17 -9.89 -5.05
CA GLN A 113 -9.66 -11.27 -5.20
C GLN A 113 -9.28 -11.93 -6.53
N GLY A 114 -8.10 -11.57 -7.07
CA GLY A 114 -7.58 -12.12 -8.32
C GLY A 114 -7.89 -11.30 -9.57
N HIS A 115 -8.60 -10.17 -9.45
CA HIS A 115 -9.03 -9.36 -10.59
C HIS A 115 -8.12 -8.16 -10.90
N SER A 116 -7.14 -7.86 -10.03
CA SER A 116 -6.31 -6.65 -10.19
C SER A 116 -5.42 -6.69 -11.41
N GLU A 117 -4.79 -7.84 -11.74
CA GLU A 117 -3.91 -7.95 -12.92
C GLU A 117 -4.67 -7.73 -14.23
N GLU A 118 -5.86 -8.30 -14.36
CA GLU A 118 -6.70 -8.11 -15.55
C GLU A 118 -7.14 -6.65 -15.70
N ALA A 119 -7.65 -6.05 -14.62
CA ALA A 119 -8.05 -4.63 -14.63
C ALA A 119 -6.87 -3.70 -14.94
N THR A 120 -5.69 -3.99 -14.39
CA THR A 120 -4.46 -3.26 -14.67
C THR A 120 -4.05 -3.41 -16.14
N GLY A 121 -4.10 -4.62 -16.67
CA GLY A 121 -3.76 -4.90 -18.07
C GLY A 121 -4.71 -4.23 -19.05
N ILE A 122 -6.02 -4.20 -18.76
CA ILE A 122 -7.02 -3.47 -19.55
C ILE A 122 -6.70 -1.97 -19.59
N ALA A 123 -6.39 -1.38 -18.44
CA ALA A 123 -6.10 0.05 -18.35
C ALA A 123 -4.78 0.42 -19.05
N LEU A 124 -3.70 -0.31 -18.75
CA LEU A 124 -2.36 0.00 -19.24
C LEU A 124 -2.17 -0.29 -20.75
N CYS A 125 -2.81 -1.32 -21.31
CA CYS A 125 -2.67 -1.63 -22.74
C CYS A 125 -3.23 -0.54 -23.67
N ARG A 126 -3.94 0.44 -23.15
CA ARG A 126 -4.41 1.65 -23.88
C ARG A 126 -3.28 2.65 -24.11
N HIS A 127 -2.12 2.48 -23.46
CA HIS A 127 -0.96 3.36 -23.51
C HIS A 127 0.26 2.66 -24.13
N PRO A 128 1.21 3.41 -24.71
CA PRO A 128 2.44 2.81 -25.21
C PRO A 128 3.20 2.04 -24.13
N ARG A 129 3.52 0.76 -24.36
CA ARG A 129 4.17 -0.13 -23.37
C ARG A 129 5.44 0.48 -22.74
N ARG A 130 6.17 1.30 -23.48
CA ARG A 130 7.39 1.98 -23.01
C ARG A 130 7.14 3.19 -22.08
N SER A 131 5.89 3.63 -21.92
CA SER A 131 5.57 4.79 -21.09
C SER A 131 5.39 4.45 -19.62
N TYR A 132 5.39 3.16 -19.27
CA TYR A 132 5.18 2.69 -17.88
C TYR A 132 5.98 1.45 -17.55
N PHE A 133 6.17 1.24 -16.26
CA PHE A 133 6.71 0.03 -15.65
C PHE A 133 5.60 -0.73 -14.93
N VAL A 134 5.52 -2.04 -15.15
CA VAL A 134 4.57 -2.90 -14.45
C VAL A 134 5.30 -3.89 -13.57
N ALA A 135 4.86 -3.92 -12.30
CA ALA A 135 5.33 -4.87 -11.31
C ALA A 135 4.21 -5.87 -10.97
N THR A 136 4.54 -7.15 -10.92
CA THR A 136 3.67 -8.19 -10.36
C THR A 136 4.46 -9.16 -9.50
N LYS A 137 3.79 -10.17 -8.93
CA LYS A 137 4.37 -11.01 -7.89
C LYS A 137 4.06 -12.48 -8.12
N LEU A 138 4.98 -13.37 -7.76
CA LEU A 138 4.68 -14.80 -7.66
C LEU A 138 4.01 -15.07 -6.31
N SER A 139 2.69 -15.14 -6.29
CA SER A 139 1.84 -15.23 -5.09
C SER A 139 1.43 -16.66 -4.75
N ASN A 140 2.34 -17.60 -4.83
CA ASN A 140 2.13 -19.04 -4.56
C ASN A 140 1.98 -19.34 -3.06
N PHE A 141 0.94 -18.76 -2.41
CA PHE A 141 0.76 -18.86 -0.95
C PHE A 141 0.24 -20.21 -0.48
N SER A 142 -0.63 -20.86 -1.24
CA SER A 142 -1.18 -22.17 -0.88
C SER A 142 -0.28 -23.32 -1.31
N GLU A 143 -0.31 -24.44 -0.58
CA GLU A 143 0.47 -25.62 -0.90
C GLU A 143 0.15 -26.17 -2.31
N GLY A 144 -1.09 -26.02 -2.77
CA GLY A 144 -1.49 -26.38 -4.13
C GLY A 144 -0.81 -25.54 -5.24
N ALA A 145 -0.30 -24.35 -4.92
CA ALA A 145 0.41 -23.48 -5.84
C ALA A 145 1.95 -23.67 -5.80
N TRP A 146 2.49 -24.48 -4.87
CA TRP A 146 3.93 -24.70 -4.72
C TRP A 146 4.57 -25.58 -5.81
N PRO A 147 3.88 -26.61 -6.39
CA PRO A 147 4.49 -27.35 -7.48
C PRO A 147 4.98 -26.42 -8.59
N ARG A 148 6.18 -26.70 -9.13
CA ARG A 148 6.83 -25.89 -10.17
C ARG A 148 5.88 -25.51 -11.30
N LYS A 149 5.11 -26.50 -11.81
CA LYS A 149 4.15 -26.31 -12.90
C LYS A 149 3.07 -25.28 -12.55
N GLU A 150 2.58 -25.30 -11.32
CA GLU A 150 1.52 -24.37 -10.87
C GLU A 150 2.06 -22.95 -10.70
N SER A 151 3.26 -22.81 -10.11
CA SER A 151 3.95 -21.52 -10.01
C SER A 151 4.29 -20.94 -11.39
N GLN A 152 4.73 -21.77 -12.34
CA GLN A 152 4.95 -21.37 -13.74
C GLN A 152 3.64 -20.91 -14.40
N ALA A 153 2.57 -21.69 -14.25
CA ALA A 153 1.26 -21.35 -14.78
C ALA A 153 0.71 -20.04 -14.20
N MET A 154 1.02 -19.73 -12.93
CA MET A 154 0.68 -18.44 -12.31
C MET A 154 1.39 -17.29 -13.02
N PHE A 155 2.69 -17.39 -13.27
CA PHE A 155 3.45 -16.38 -14.00
C PHE A 155 2.92 -16.17 -15.43
N GLU A 156 2.62 -17.26 -16.15
CA GLU A 156 2.04 -17.16 -17.51
C GLU A 156 0.66 -16.48 -17.49
N ARG A 157 -0.19 -16.79 -16.51
CA ARG A 157 -1.48 -16.09 -16.33
C ARG A 157 -1.29 -14.61 -16.05
N SER A 158 -0.30 -14.22 -15.22
CA SER A 158 0.00 -12.82 -14.95
C SER A 158 0.34 -12.06 -16.23
N LEU A 159 1.19 -12.63 -17.11
CA LEU A 159 1.49 -12.01 -18.41
C LEU A 159 0.25 -11.86 -19.28
N ASN A 160 -0.59 -12.89 -19.35
CA ASN A 160 -1.84 -12.85 -20.11
C ASN A 160 -2.80 -11.79 -19.60
N TYR A 161 -3.04 -11.71 -18.29
CA TYR A 161 -3.90 -10.71 -17.68
C TYR A 161 -3.35 -9.29 -17.85
N LEU A 162 -2.05 -9.11 -17.70
CA LEU A 162 -1.37 -7.84 -17.91
C LEU A 162 -1.21 -7.46 -19.39
N ARG A 163 -1.57 -8.37 -20.34
CA ARG A 163 -1.51 -8.16 -21.79
C ARG A 163 -0.12 -7.75 -22.28
N THR A 164 0.89 -8.44 -21.79
CA THR A 164 2.31 -8.14 -22.08
C THR A 164 3.14 -9.42 -22.15
N ASP A 165 4.24 -9.37 -22.91
CA ASP A 165 5.17 -10.49 -23.02
C ASP A 165 6.24 -10.49 -21.92
N TYR A 166 6.38 -9.40 -21.18
CA TYR A 166 7.36 -9.24 -20.11
C TYR A 166 6.85 -8.32 -19.01
N VAL A 167 7.38 -8.49 -17.81
CA VAL A 167 7.20 -7.57 -16.68
C VAL A 167 8.49 -6.82 -16.37
N ASP A 168 8.37 -5.55 -15.97
CA ASP A 168 9.53 -4.76 -15.59
C ASP A 168 10.06 -5.17 -14.22
N TYR A 169 9.18 -5.55 -13.31
CA TYR A 169 9.51 -5.95 -11.94
C TYR A 169 8.72 -7.20 -11.54
N LEU A 170 9.42 -8.26 -11.13
CA LEU A 170 8.79 -9.44 -10.54
C LEU A 170 9.29 -9.64 -9.12
N LEU A 171 8.35 -9.89 -8.18
CA LEU A 171 8.67 -10.13 -6.78
C LEU A 171 8.34 -11.56 -6.35
N LEU A 172 9.21 -12.17 -5.55
CA LEU A 172 8.81 -13.26 -4.66
C LEU A 172 7.86 -12.64 -3.62
N HIS A 173 6.59 -13.07 -3.60
CA HIS A 173 5.56 -12.38 -2.83
C HIS A 173 5.60 -12.76 -1.35
N SER A 174 5.73 -11.75 -0.47
CA SER A 174 5.60 -11.88 1.00
C SER A 174 6.49 -13.00 1.56
N ILE A 175 7.80 -12.83 1.41
CA ILE A 175 8.77 -13.76 2.01
C ILE A 175 8.85 -13.56 3.53
N GLY A 176 9.25 -14.58 4.28
CA GLY A 176 9.34 -14.56 5.74
C GLY A 176 8.03 -14.96 6.45
N GLY A 177 6.96 -15.24 5.71
CA GLY A 177 5.75 -15.85 6.24
C GLY A 177 5.90 -17.34 6.52
N SER A 178 5.11 -17.88 7.46
CA SER A 178 4.99 -19.31 7.76
C SER A 178 3.66 -19.85 7.22
N SER A 179 3.58 -21.13 6.92
CA SER A 179 2.34 -21.84 6.61
C SER A 179 1.96 -22.80 7.75
N ARG A 180 0.75 -23.37 7.70
CA ARG A 180 0.27 -24.29 8.74
C ARG A 180 1.21 -25.48 8.90
N GLY A 181 1.79 -25.64 10.11
CA GLY A 181 2.70 -26.74 10.42
C GLY A 181 4.13 -26.62 9.89
N LYS A 182 4.47 -25.46 9.26
CA LYS A 182 5.81 -25.18 8.73
C LYS A 182 6.29 -23.83 9.21
N ASP A 183 7.56 -23.73 9.58
CA ASP A 183 8.17 -22.45 9.90
C ASP A 183 8.45 -21.60 8.64
N ALA A 184 9.06 -20.42 8.82
CA ALA A 184 9.34 -19.51 7.71
C ALA A 184 10.36 -20.07 6.71
N PHE A 185 11.37 -20.84 7.18
CA PHE A 185 12.38 -21.46 6.32
C PHE A 185 11.80 -22.63 5.52
N GLU A 186 11.08 -23.51 6.19
CA GLU A 186 10.40 -24.64 5.53
C GLU A 186 9.39 -24.13 4.47
N THR A 187 8.64 -23.06 4.82
CA THR A 187 7.69 -22.43 3.89
C THR A 187 8.41 -21.79 2.71
N PHE A 188 9.50 -21.09 2.94
CA PHE A 188 10.31 -20.47 1.87
C PHE A 188 10.89 -21.54 0.95
N ASN A 189 11.48 -22.60 1.51
CA ASN A 189 12.06 -23.69 0.74
C ASN A 189 11.01 -24.39 -0.13
N ALA A 190 9.86 -24.76 0.44
CA ALA A 190 8.76 -25.38 -0.30
C ALA A 190 8.21 -24.49 -1.44
N ARG A 191 8.13 -23.18 -1.22
CA ARG A 191 7.63 -22.22 -2.22
C ARG A 191 8.61 -21.97 -3.36
N TYR A 192 9.93 -21.97 -3.10
CA TYR A 192 10.89 -21.40 -4.04
C TYR A 192 12.10 -22.27 -4.35
N MET A 193 12.58 -23.09 -3.40
CA MET A 193 13.82 -23.84 -3.55
C MET A 193 13.59 -25.29 -3.96
N ASP A 194 12.79 -26.04 -3.20
CA ASP A 194 12.61 -27.50 -3.39
C ASP A 194 11.99 -27.84 -4.75
N ASN A 195 11.19 -26.93 -5.30
CA ASN A 195 10.54 -27.07 -6.60
C ASN A 195 11.37 -26.46 -7.76
N GLY A 196 12.50 -25.80 -7.47
CA GLY A 196 13.39 -25.15 -8.45
C GLY A 196 12.76 -23.95 -9.17
N ILE A 197 11.69 -23.33 -8.60
CA ILE A 197 11.03 -22.20 -9.26
C ILE A 197 11.89 -20.94 -9.24
N LEU A 198 12.71 -20.72 -8.20
CA LEU A 198 13.57 -19.54 -8.13
C LEU A 198 14.62 -19.55 -9.26
N ASP A 199 15.25 -20.70 -9.53
CA ASP A 199 16.20 -20.83 -10.64
C ASP A 199 15.51 -20.59 -11.98
N TRP A 200 14.28 -21.11 -12.15
CA TRP A 200 13.48 -20.87 -13.35
C TRP A 200 13.14 -19.36 -13.52
N LEU A 201 12.85 -18.62 -12.45
CA LEU A 201 12.63 -17.16 -12.53
C LEU A 201 13.90 -16.42 -12.97
N VAL A 202 15.09 -16.86 -12.51
CA VAL A 202 16.37 -16.33 -12.99
C VAL A 202 16.54 -16.60 -14.49
N GLU A 203 16.18 -17.80 -14.98
CA GLU A 203 16.17 -18.10 -16.42
C GLU A 203 15.20 -17.20 -17.20
N GLN A 204 14.00 -16.89 -16.64
CA GLN A 204 13.05 -15.96 -17.27
C GLN A 204 13.61 -14.53 -17.34
N LYS A 205 14.36 -14.11 -16.32
CA LYS A 205 15.11 -12.83 -16.36
C LYS A 205 16.16 -12.83 -17.47
N GLN A 206 16.96 -13.90 -17.61
CA GLN A 206 17.95 -14.02 -18.69
C GLN A 206 17.30 -13.99 -20.08
N LYS A 207 16.07 -14.53 -20.22
CA LYS A 207 15.28 -14.50 -21.45
C LYS A 207 14.59 -13.15 -21.71
N GLY A 208 14.72 -12.17 -20.82
CA GLY A 208 14.11 -10.84 -20.95
C GLY A 208 12.62 -10.78 -20.62
N ARG A 209 12.04 -11.87 -20.08
CA ARG A 209 10.62 -11.87 -19.67
C ARG A 209 10.40 -11.22 -18.30
N ILE A 210 11.46 -11.07 -17.53
CA ILE A 210 11.53 -10.33 -16.26
C ILE A 210 12.73 -9.38 -16.39
N ARG A 211 12.52 -8.07 -16.24
CA ARG A 211 13.62 -7.12 -16.31
C ARG A 211 14.36 -6.99 -14.96
N ASN A 212 13.60 -6.91 -13.88
CA ASN A 212 14.11 -6.82 -12.51
C ASN A 212 13.46 -7.90 -11.64
N LEU A 213 14.27 -8.70 -10.95
CA LEU A 213 13.83 -9.75 -10.02
C LEU A 213 14.13 -9.31 -8.58
N GLY A 214 13.12 -9.33 -7.72
CA GLY A 214 13.23 -8.95 -6.32
C GLY A 214 12.28 -9.74 -5.43
N PHE A 215 12.06 -9.24 -4.24
CA PHE A 215 11.11 -9.84 -3.30
C PHE A 215 10.42 -8.78 -2.44
N SER A 216 9.21 -9.10 -1.95
CA SER A 216 8.55 -8.32 -0.90
C SER A 216 8.68 -9.04 0.44
N TYR A 217 9.09 -8.30 1.46
CA TYR A 217 9.34 -8.85 2.79
C TYR A 217 8.18 -8.59 3.75
N HIS A 218 7.72 -9.67 4.41
CA HIS A 218 6.79 -9.65 5.52
C HIS A 218 7.07 -10.82 6.47
N GLY A 219 7.52 -10.56 7.69
CA GLY A 219 7.57 -11.61 8.72
C GLY A 219 8.94 -11.88 9.31
N ASP A 220 9.47 -13.09 9.17
CA ASP A 220 10.73 -13.49 9.79
C ASP A 220 11.94 -12.83 9.12
N VAL A 221 12.63 -11.97 9.88
CA VAL A 221 13.79 -11.22 9.38
C VAL A 221 14.95 -12.10 8.97
N ARG A 222 15.06 -13.31 9.55
CA ARG A 222 16.14 -14.26 9.19
C ARG A 222 16.06 -14.70 7.73
N ILE A 223 14.85 -14.73 7.11
CA ILE A 223 14.70 -15.00 5.68
C ILE A 223 15.20 -13.81 4.85
N PHE A 224 14.89 -12.59 5.27
CA PHE A 224 15.40 -11.37 4.65
C PHE A 224 16.94 -11.36 4.66
N ASP A 225 17.54 -11.59 5.82
CA ASP A 225 18.99 -11.62 5.99
C ASP A 225 19.66 -12.73 5.15
N MET A 226 19.03 -13.91 5.09
CA MET A 226 19.48 -15.02 4.26
C MET A 226 19.51 -14.64 2.77
N LEU A 227 18.45 -13.98 2.28
CA LEU A 227 18.39 -13.57 0.86
C LEU A 227 19.43 -12.49 0.54
N LEU A 228 19.66 -11.55 1.46
CA LEU A 228 20.72 -10.55 1.29
C LEU A 228 22.11 -11.18 1.34
N LYS A 229 22.32 -12.18 2.20
CA LYS A 229 23.55 -12.96 2.20
C LYS A 229 23.78 -13.69 0.88
N TRP A 230 22.74 -14.28 0.28
CA TRP A 230 22.83 -14.90 -1.04
C TRP A 230 23.18 -13.89 -2.14
N HIS A 231 22.72 -12.65 -2.01
CA HIS A 231 23.11 -11.57 -2.91
C HIS A 231 24.60 -11.24 -2.77
N ASP A 232 25.09 -11.09 -1.54
CA ASP A 232 26.50 -10.80 -1.23
C ASP A 232 27.45 -11.93 -1.71
N GLU A 233 27.01 -13.18 -1.63
CA GLU A 233 27.73 -14.38 -2.08
C GLU A 233 27.66 -14.61 -3.61
N GLY A 234 26.86 -13.79 -4.33
CA GLY A 234 26.65 -13.96 -5.77
C GLY A 234 25.80 -15.17 -6.16
N LYS A 235 25.11 -15.80 -5.19
CA LYS A 235 24.24 -16.96 -5.45
C LYS A 235 22.96 -16.54 -6.20
N TYR A 236 22.32 -15.45 -5.77
CA TYR A 236 21.19 -14.80 -6.44
C TYR A 236 21.39 -13.29 -6.39
N HIS A 237 21.05 -12.59 -7.49
CA HIS A 237 21.09 -11.14 -7.55
C HIS A 237 19.69 -10.57 -7.39
N TRP A 238 19.50 -9.69 -6.39
CA TRP A 238 18.26 -8.98 -6.19
C TRP A 238 18.39 -7.57 -6.77
N ASP A 239 17.55 -7.24 -7.75
CA ASP A 239 17.58 -5.94 -8.42
C ASP A 239 16.89 -4.86 -7.59
N PHE A 240 16.00 -5.24 -6.70
CA PHE A 240 15.24 -4.37 -5.80
C PHE A 240 14.60 -5.20 -4.70
N VAL A 241 14.18 -4.53 -3.61
CA VAL A 241 13.43 -5.17 -2.52
C VAL A 241 12.31 -4.28 -2.07
N GLN A 242 11.12 -4.86 -1.88
CA GLN A 242 9.95 -4.17 -1.37
C GLN A 242 9.84 -4.38 0.14
N ILE A 243 9.84 -3.27 0.90
CA ILE A 243 9.74 -3.25 2.35
C ILE A 243 8.63 -2.32 2.83
N GLN A 244 8.07 -2.59 4.01
CA GLN A 244 7.19 -1.68 4.72
C GLN A 244 8.02 -0.57 5.36
N LEU A 245 7.70 0.71 5.04
CA LEU A 245 8.37 1.87 5.60
C LEU A 245 7.42 3.05 5.75
N ASN A 246 7.38 3.61 6.94
CA ASN A 246 6.72 4.86 7.30
C ASN A 246 7.37 5.38 8.60
N TYR A 247 7.02 6.59 9.04
CA TYR A 247 7.65 7.21 10.20
C TYR A 247 7.39 6.46 11.53
N LEU A 248 6.28 5.69 11.63
CA LEU A 248 6.01 4.86 12.81
C LEU A 248 6.85 3.58 12.81
N ASP A 249 6.90 2.86 11.69
CA ASP A 249 7.65 1.60 11.58
C ASP A 249 9.16 1.82 11.51
N TRP A 250 9.63 3.05 11.32
CA TRP A 250 11.06 3.35 11.24
C TRP A 250 11.81 2.86 12.49
N HIS A 251 11.32 3.22 13.67
CA HIS A 251 11.90 2.79 14.96
C HIS A 251 10.95 2.01 15.85
N TYR A 252 9.65 2.12 15.62
CA TYR A 252 8.62 1.57 16.51
C TYR A 252 7.84 0.40 15.93
N ALA A 253 8.32 -0.23 14.85
CA ALA A 253 7.62 -1.32 14.20
C ALA A 253 7.27 -2.46 15.17
N LYS A 254 8.21 -2.88 16.03
CA LYS A 254 7.99 -3.92 17.03
C LYS A 254 7.01 -3.51 18.13
N ARG A 255 6.93 -2.22 18.45
CA ARG A 255 5.99 -1.71 19.46
C ARG A 255 4.57 -1.64 18.89
N ASN A 256 4.45 -1.23 17.62
CA ASN A 256 3.19 -1.26 16.88
C ASN A 256 2.72 -2.70 16.62
N ASN A 257 3.65 -3.58 16.26
CA ASN A 257 3.42 -5.00 16.04
C ASN A 257 4.66 -5.81 16.40
N PRO A 258 4.65 -6.60 17.52
CA PRO A 258 5.82 -7.32 18.03
C PRO A 258 6.51 -8.27 17.03
N ARG A 259 5.79 -8.65 15.97
CA ARG A 259 6.28 -9.56 14.93
C ARG A 259 6.84 -8.83 13.70
N ASN A 260 6.84 -7.50 13.72
CA ASN A 260 7.38 -6.69 12.63
C ASN A 260 8.86 -6.33 12.89
N THR A 261 9.54 -5.85 11.86
CA THR A 261 10.95 -5.43 11.93
C THR A 261 11.02 -3.93 11.63
N ASN A 262 11.85 -3.20 12.39
CA ASN A 262 12.03 -1.77 12.18
C ASN A 262 12.50 -1.48 10.75
N ALA A 263 11.85 -0.52 10.09
CA ALA A 263 12.16 -0.13 8.73
C ALA A 263 13.58 0.44 8.60
N SER A 264 14.10 1.09 9.66
CA SER A 264 15.49 1.57 9.72
C SER A 264 16.51 0.46 9.54
N TYR A 265 16.26 -0.73 10.11
CA TYR A 265 17.10 -1.91 9.88
C TYR A 265 17.01 -2.39 8.43
N LEU A 266 15.79 -2.61 7.94
CA LEU A 266 15.57 -3.13 6.60
C LEU A 266 16.16 -2.20 5.53
N TYR A 267 15.87 -0.91 5.63
CA TYR A 267 16.42 0.09 4.72
C TYR A 267 17.94 0.17 4.80
N GLY A 268 18.51 0.19 6.01
CA GLY A 268 19.96 0.25 6.20
C GLY A 268 20.70 -0.95 5.59
N GLU A 269 20.11 -2.14 5.64
CA GLU A 269 20.68 -3.33 5.00
C GLU A 269 20.63 -3.28 3.46
N LEU A 270 19.58 -2.68 2.89
CA LEU A 270 19.48 -2.42 1.45
C LEU A 270 20.46 -1.33 1.01
N GLU A 271 20.54 -0.24 1.76
CA GLU A 271 21.40 0.91 1.46
C GLU A 271 22.90 0.51 1.43
N LYS A 272 23.36 -0.30 2.41
CA LYS A 272 24.74 -0.85 2.45
C LYS A 272 25.13 -1.60 1.18
N ARG A 273 24.15 -2.23 0.51
CA ARG A 273 24.37 -3.03 -0.71
C ARG A 273 24.03 -2.29 -1.99
N GLY A 274 23.54 -1.07 -1.89
CA GLY A 274 23.07 -0.29 -3.04
C GLY A 274 21.82 -0.87 -3.70
N ILE A 275 21.07 -1.74 -3.01
CA ILE A 275 19.83 -2.34 -3.51
C ILE A 275 18.70 -1.31 -3.37
N PRO A 276 18.02 -0.90 -4.46
CA PRO A 276 16.91 0.05 -4.38
C PRO A 276 15.71 -0.53 -3.65
N GLY A 277 15.13 0.30 -2.76
CA GLY A 277 13.91 -0.03 -2.03
C GLY A 277 12.64 0.40 -2.77
N VAL A 278 11.65 -0.46 -2.81
CA VAL A 278 10.26 -0.11 -3.16
C VAL A 278 9.45 -0.10 -1.87
N ILE A 279 8.73 0.98 -1.60
CA ILE A 279 8.04 1.12 -0.32
C ILE A 279 6.58 0.73 -0.42
N MET A 280 6.14 -0.17 0.47
CA MET A 280 4.73 -0.47 0.74
C MET A 280 4.32 0.06 2.11
N GLU A 281 3.01 0.20 2.33
CA GLU A 281 2.39 0.65 3.59
C GLU A 281 2.90 2.01 4.10
N PRO A 282 3.11 3.03 3.23
CA PRO A 282 3.54 4.34 3.68
C PRO A 282 2.52 4.99 4.64
N LEU A 283 1.24 4.62 4.52
CA LEU A 283 0.14 5.08 5.36
C LEU A 283 -0.40 4.02 6.34
N LEU A 284 0.26 2.86 6.50
CA LEU A 284 -0.27 1.74 7.32
C LEU A 284 -1.75 1.43 7.02
N GLY A 285 -2.05 1.20 5.74
CA GLY A 285 -3.42 0.97 5.31
C GLY A 285 -4.34 2.18 5.46
N GLY A 286 -3.81 3.40 5.56
CA GLY A 286 -4.53 4.64 5.77
C GLY A 286 -4.67 5.06 7.23
N ARG A 287 -4.09 4.32 8.19
CA ARG A 287 -4.09 4.71 9.61
C ARG A 287 -3.36 6.02 9.84
N LEU A 288 -2.23 6.25 9.16
CA LEU A 288 -1.46 7.48 9.30
C LEU A 288 -2.12 8.70 8.67
N ALA A 289 -3.11 8.52 7.78
CA ALA A 289 -3.91 9.62 7.24
C ALA A 289 -5.03 10.08 8.21
N LYS A 290 -5.34 9.29 9.26
CA LYS A 290 -6.38 9.60 10.24
C LYS A 290 -5.75 9.61 11.63
N GLN A 291 -5.55 10.79 12.18
CA GLN A 291 -4.89 10.97 13.46
C GLN A 291 -5.81 11.61 14.50
N PRO A 292 -5.58 11.37 15.81
CA PRO A 292 -6.27 12.07 16.88
C PRO A 292 -6.11 13.59 16.81
N THR A 293 -7.07 14.31 17.39
CA THR A 293 -7.12 15.78 17.32
C THR A 293 -5.87 16.44 17.89
N HIS A 294 -5.27 15.91 18.96
CA HIS A 294 -4.03 16.46 19.52
C HIS A 294 -2.85 16.31 18.56
N ILE A 295 -2.67 15.15 17.94
CA ILE A 295 -1.63 14.91 16.92
C ILE A 295 -1.83 15.82 15.70
N LEU A 296 -3.08 15.94 15.20
CA LEU A 296 -3.41 16.84 14.10
C LEU A 296 -3.05 18.31 14.41
N LYS A 297 -3.27 18.74 15.66
CA LYS A 297 -2.89 20.11 16.08
C LYS A 297 -1.38 20.34 16.01
N GLU A 298 -0.57 19.36 16.39
CA GLU A 298 0.89 19.47 16.31
C GLU A 298 1.38 19.46 14.86
N MET A 299 0.89 18.56 14.03
CA MET A 299 1.18 18.56 12.60
C MET A 299 0.86 19.92 11.95
N LYS A 300 -0.33 20.48 12.25
CA LYS A 300 -0.75 21.78 11.72
C LYS A 300 0.04 22.98 12.26
N ARG A 301 0.62 22.87 13.46
CA ARG A 301 1.54 23.92 13.96
C ARG A 301 2.85 23.95 13.19
N ALA A 302 3.34 22.78 12.75
CA ALA A 302 4.55 22.67 11.96
C ALA A 302 4.32 23.08 10.50
N ASP A 303 3.23 22.61 9.89
CA ASP A 303 2.79 23.01 8.54
C ASP A 303 1.26 22.99 8.46
N ILE A 304 0.66 24.20 8.41
CA ILE A 304 -0.79 24.37 8.40
C ILE A 304 -1.48 23.80 7.17
N ASN A 305 -0.75 23.68 6.06
CA ASN A 305 -1.27 23.23 4.78
C ASN A 305 -1.05 21.73 4.52
N ALA A 306 -0.07 21.13 5.20
CA ALA A 306 0.24 19.71 5.00
C ALA A 306 -0.80 18.81 5.64
N THR A 307 -1.24 17.80 4.89
CA THR A 307 -2.11 16.75 5.40
C THR A 307 -1.30 15.67 6.13
N PRO A 308 -1.92 14.86 7.02
CA PRO A 308 -1.22 13.72 7.60
C PRO A 308 -0.72 12.71 6.56
N ALA A 309 -1.44 12.57 5.43
CA ALA A 309 -1.00 11.73 4.33
C ALA A 309 0.26 12.29 3.66
N GLU A 310 0.30 13.60 3.39
CA GLU A 310 1.49 14.27 2.85
C GLU A 310 2.71 14.07 3.74
N TRP A 311 2.58 14.24 5.06
CA TRP A 311 3.66 13.99 6.01
C TRP A 311 4.24 12.58 5.89
N ALA A 312 3.38 11.56 5.82
CA ALA A 312 3.80 10.17 5.72
C ALA A 312 4.41 9.83 4.35
N PHE A 313 3.89 10.37 3.26
CA PHE A 313 4.46 10.19 1.92
C PHE A 313 5.81 10.90 1.78
N ARG A 314 5.93 12.13 2.26
CA ARG A 314 7.21 12.85 2.27
C ARG A 314 8.26 12.06 3.06
N TYR A 315 7.87 11.52 4.22
CA TYR A 315 8.76 10.68 5.02
C TYR A 315 9.25 9.46 4.24
N ALA A 316 8.33 8.71 3.66
CA ALA A 316 8.65 7.49 2.92
C ALA A 316 9.49 7.75 1.66
N GLY A 317 9.33 8.92 1.02
CA GLY A 317 10.07 9.30 -0.19
C GLY A 317 11.41 9.99 0.08
N THR A 318 11.71 10.40 1.33
CA THR A 318 12.93 11.14 1.67
C THR A 318 14.22 10.32 1.51
N PRO A 319 14.31 9.04 1.94
CA PRO A 319 15.56 8.28 1.83
C PRO A 319 15.98 8.07 0.36
N GLU A 320 17.26 8.32 0.07
CA GLU A 320 17.76 8.43 -1.33
C GLU A 320 17.71 7.11 -2.12
N LYS A 321 17.85 5.96 -1.45
CA LYS A 321 17.83 4.63 -2.10
C LYS A 321 16.42 4.08 -2.32
N ILE A 322 15.38 4.86 -2.01
CA ILE A 322 14.00 4.51 -2.35
C ILE A 322 13.75 4.81 -3.82
N LEU A 323 13.39 3.79 -4.58
CA LEU A 323 13.09 3.89 -6.00
C LEU A 323 11.67 4.45 -6.23
N THR A 324 10.69 3.93 -5.49
CA THR A 324 9.28 4.37 -5.58
C THR A 324 8.54 4.05 -4.29
N VAL A 325 7.51 4.84 -3.99
CA VAL A 325 6.61 4.69 -2.83
C VAL A 325 5.22 4.36 -3.35
N LEU A 326 4.72 3.18 -2.98
CA LEU A 326 3.43 2.68 -3.47
C LEU A 326 2.27 3.27 -2.69
N SER A 327 1.28 3.77 -3.39
CA SER A 327 0.00 4.20 -2.83
C SER A 327 -1.17 3.51 -3.51
N GLY A 328 -2.08 2.96 -2.72
CA GLY A 328 -3.37 2.45 -3.19
C GLY A 328 -4.37 3.60 -3.29
N MET A 329 -4.53 4.16 -4.48
CA MET A 329 -5.34 5.34 -4.76
C MET A 329 -6.67 4.91 -5.39
N THR A 330 -7.69 4.70 -4.55
CA THR A 330 -9.03 4.27 -4.99
C THR A 330 -9.83 5.40 -5.63
N TYR A 331 -9.58 6.66 -5.21
CA TYR A 331 -10.32 7.84 -5.63
C TYR A 331 -9.39 8.85 -6.28
N MET A 332 -9.94 9.65 -7.20
CA MET A 332 -9.18 10.66 -7.96
C MET A 332 -8.53 11.69 -7.01
N GLU A 333 -9.20 12.06 -5.94
CA GLU A 333 -8.68 13.00 -4.94
C GLU A 333 -7.41 12.49 -4.27
N HIS A 334 -7.32 11.19 -3.97
CA HIS A 334 -6.09 10.58 -3.43
C HIS A 334 -4.94 10.66 -4.42
N LEU A 335 -5.21 10.40 -5.70
CA LEU A 335 -4.21 10.45 -6.76
C LEU A 335 -3.70 11.88 -6.96
N GLN A 336 -4.61 12.85 -7.00
CA GLN A 336 -4.28 14.28 -7.15
C GLN A 336 -3.42 14.79 -6.00
N GLU A 337 -3.81 14.49 -4.74
CA GLU A 337 -3.05 14.88 -3.56
C GLU A 337 -1.64 14.27 -3.56
N ASN A 338 -1.53 12.98 -3.88
CA ASN A 338 -0.24 12.28 -3.88
C ASN A 338 0.66 12.74 -5.03
N CYS A 339 0.09 13.05 -6.20
CA CYS A 339 0.84 13.69 -7.28
C CYS A 339 1.41 15.05 -6.85
N CYS A 340 0.62 15.88 -6.16
CA CYS A 340 1.10 17.15 -5.62
C CYS A 340 2.25 16.94 -4.62
N THR A 341 2.16 15.95 -3.73
CA THR A 341 3.19 15.66 -2.71
C THR A 341 4.56 15.34 -3.35
N TYR A 342 4.55 14.67 -4.51
CA TYR A 342 5.77 14.24 -5.18
C TYR A 342 6.16 15.08 -6.41
N SER A 343 5.51 16.23 -6.64
CA SER A 343 5.75 17.07 -7.83
C SER A 343 6.10 18.55 -7.50
N PRO A 344 7.31 18.82 -7.02
CA PRO A 344 8.38 17.92 -6.61
C PRO A 344 8.29 17.47 -5.14
N LEU A 345 8.94 16.37 -4.79
CA LEU A 345 9.12 16.00 -3.39
C LEU A 345 9.81 17.12 -2.62
N ARG A 346 9.24 17.50 -1.48
CA ARG A 346 9.90 18.28 -0.43
C ARG A 346 10.39 17.28 0.64
N PRO A 347 11.71 16.96 0.70
CA PRO A 347 12.22 16.01 1.68
C PRO A 347 11.94 16.47 3.12
N ILE A 348 11.82 15.50 4.03
CA ILE A 348 11.68 15.78 5.47
C ILE A 348 12.98 16.39 6.00
N THR A 349 12.88 17.51 6.72
CA THR A 349 14.00 18.14 7.42
C THR A 349 14.28 17.45 8.76
N ALA A 350 15.43 17.76 9.40
CA ALA A 350 15.77 17.20 10.70
C ALA A 350 14.74 17.57 11.80
N ASP A 351 14.22 18.79 11.78
CA ASP A 351 13.20 19.24 12.75
C ASP A 351 11.86 18.54 12.50
N GLU A 352 11.47 18.36 11.23
CA GLU A 352 10.27 17.59 10.85
C GLU A 352 10.41 16.11 11.23
N ASP A 353 11.60 15.52 11.07
CA ASP A 353 11.87 14.13 11.48
C ASP A 353 11.74 13.97 13.00
N ALA A 354 12.33 14.88 13.77
CA ALA A 354 12.21 14.87 15.23
C ALA A 354 10.74 14.97 15.69
N LEU A 355 9.94 15.84 15.03
CA LEU A 355 8.50 15.92 15.28
C LEU A 355 7.81 14.58 14.97
N LEU A 356 8.05 14.00 13.80
CA LEU A 356 7.40 12.75 13.39
C LEU A 356 7.80 11.58 14.30
N MET A 357 9.03 11.53 14.81
CA MET A 357 9.46 10.53 15.79
C MET A 357 8.74 10.70 17.13
N HIS A 358 8.54 11.95 17.60
CA HIS A 358 7.72 12.22 18.77
C HIS A 358 6.27 11.77 18.58
N LEU A 359 5.65 12.16 17.48
CA LEU A 359 4.27 11.75 17.15
C LEU A 359 4.13 10.22 16.97
N ALA A 360 5.13 9.55 16.42
CA ALA A 360 5.14 8.09 16.31
C ALA A 360 5.10 7.39 17.67
N ASP A 361 5.81 7.93 18.67
CA ASP A 361 5.75 7.45 20.05
C ASP A 361 4.33 7.57 20.62
N GLU A 362 3.68 8.73 20.45
CA GLU A 362 2.30 8.96 20.87
C GLU A 362 1.30 8.04 20.17
N ILE A 363 1.43 7.86 18.84
CA ILE A 363 0.56 6.96 18.06
C ILE A 363 0.69 5.51 18.56
N CYS A 364 1.88 5.06 18.93
CA CYS A 364 2.07 3.73 19.50
C CYS A 364 1.31 3.55 20.83
N ASN A 365 1.17 4.61 21.63
CA ASN A 365 0.43 4.57 22.90
C ASN A 365 -1.09 4.41 22.74
N LEU A 366 -1.63 4.62 21.53
CA LEU A 366 -3.06 4.39 21.24
C LEU A 366 -3.43 2.90 21.27
N ASN A 367 -2.46 1.99 21.25
CA ASN A 367 -2.69 0.54 21.26
C ASN A 367 -3.65 0.05 20.15
N ALA A 368 -3.57 0.66 18.99
CA ALA A 368 -4.39 0.28 17.84
C ALA A 368 -3.98 -1.09 17.31
N ILE A 369 -4.95 -1.87 16.84
CA ILE A 369 -4.68 -3.13 16.15
C ILE A 369 -3.96 -2.82 14.83
N PRO A 370 -2.80 -3.44 14.52
CA PRO A 370 -1.98 -3.09 13.36
C PRO A 370 -2.56 -3.62 12.03
N CYS A 371 -3.88 -3.61 11.88
CA CYS A 371 -4.56 -4.06 10.67
C CYS A 371 -4.50 -3.00 9.56
N THR A 372 -4.01 -3.40 8.38
CA THR A 372 -3.96 -2.56 7.19
C THR A 372 -5.13 -2.78 6.23
N ALA A 373 -6.11 -3.59 6.64
CA ALA A 373 -7.30 -3.96 5.87
C ALA A 373 -6.96 -4.49 4.46
N CYS A 374 -5.95 -5.35 4.36
CA CYS A 374 -5.52 -5.99 3.12
C CYS A 374 -6.46 -7.09 2.62
N ASN A 375 -7.40 -7.55 3.44
CA ASN A 375 -8.40 -8.59 3.18
C ASN A 375 -7.86 -10.02 2.95
N TYR A 376 -6.56 -10.28 3.14
CA TYR A 376 -6.01 -11.63 2.95
C TYR A 376 -6.56 -12.69 3.94
N CYS A 377 -7.08 -12.25 5.08
CA CYS A 377 -7.77 -13.11 6.05
C CYS A 377 -9.23 -13.43 5.66
N MET A 378 -9.70 -12.90 4.53
CA MET A 378 -11.06 -13.11 4.03
C MET A 378 -11.09 -14.11 2.86
N PRO A 379 -12.21 -14.86 2.65
CA PRO A 379 -13.38 -14.90 3.54
C PRO A 379 -13.12 -15.68 4.84
N CYS A 380 -13.69 -15.19 5.94
CA CYS A 380 -13.68 -15.97 7.19
C CYS A 380 -14.67 -17.14 7.06
N PRO A 381 -14.29 -18.40 7.39
CA PRO A 381 -15.20 -19.57 7.31
C PRO A 381 -16.46 -19.43 8.18
N TYR A 382 -16.40 -18.57 9.21
CA TYR A 382 -17.51 -18.30 10.13
C TYR A 382 -18.20 -16.95 9.86
N GLY A 383 -17.94 -16.35 8.71
CA GLY A 383 -18.67 -15.21 8.20
C GLY A 383 -18.25 -13.85 8.79
N LEU A 384 -17.25 -13.76 9.69
CA LEU A 384 -16.82 -12.49 10.26
C LEU A 384 -16.30 -11.52 9.19
N ASN A 385 -16.60 -10.22 9.37
CA ASN A 385 -15.93 -9.18 8.61
C ASN A 385 -14.74 -8.62 9.40
N ILE A 386 -13.64 -9.40 9.44
CA ILE A 386 -12.44 -9.11 10.24
C ILE A 386 -11.90 -7.69 10.00
N PRO A 387 -11.68 -7.23 8.76
CA PRO A 387 -11.17 -5.88 8.52
C PRO A 387 -12.10 -4.76 8.96
N ALA A 388 -13.42 -4.92 8.82
CA ALA A 388 -14.39 -3.92 9.25
C ALA A 388 -14.44 -3.80 10.77
N ILE A 389 -14.38 -4.92 11.49
CA ILE A 389 -14.32 -4.96 12.96
C ILE A 389 -13.10 -4.19 13.47
N PHE A 390 -11.91 -4.50 12.95
CA PHE A 390 -10.67 -3.82 13.32
C PHE A 390 -10.65 -2.34 12.91
N SER A 391 -11.19 -2.02 11.75
CA SER A 391 -11.29 -0.63 11.29
C SER A 391 -12.18 0.20 12.20
N HIS A 392 -13.34 -0.35 12.63
CA HIS A 392 -14.20 0.35 13.57
C HIS A 392 -13.50 0.57 14.91
N TYR A 393 -12.90 -0.47 15.48
CA TYR A 393 -12.14 -0.37 16.73
C TYR A 393 -11.06 0.72 16.65
N ASN A 394 -10.21 0.67 15.62
CA ASN A 394 -9.13 1.65 15.45
C ASN A 394 -9.64 3.08 15.23
N ASN A 395 -10.72 3.26 14.46
CA ASN A 395 -11.29 4.59 14.22
C ASN A 395 -11.80 5.23 15.51
N MET A 396 -12.31 4.44 16.45
CA MET A 396 -12.78 4.98 17.73
C MET A 396 -11.64 5.42 18.65
N LEU A 397 -10.41 4.90 18.46
CA LEU A 397 -9.22 5.34 19.20
C LEU A 397 -8.70 6.73 18.77
N THR A 398 -9.16 7.25 17.64
CA THR A 398 -8.78 8.60 17.18
C THR A 398 -9.58 9.73 17.86
N GLU A 399 -10.56 9.38 18.68
CA GLU A 399 -11.38 10.34 19.44
C GLU A 399 -11.02 10.26 20.94
N ASP A 400 -10.88 11.40 21.59
CA ASP A 400 -10.47 11.48 23.01
C ASP A 400 -11.46 10.80 23.97
N HIS A 401 -12.75 10.82 23.61
CA HIS A 401 -13.80 10.15 24.36
C HIS A 401 -14.99 9.79 23.47
N VAL A 402 -15.29 8.50 23.39
CA VAL A 402 -16.48 8.02 22.65
C VAL A 402 -17.47 7.43 23.64
N PRO A 403 -18.69 8.02 23.77
CA PRO A 403 -19.74 7.44 24.61
C PRO A 403 -20.09 6.01 24.17
N ALA A 404 -20.33 5.10 25.12
CA ALA A 404 -20.64 3.68 24.86
C ALA A 404 -21.75 3.49 23.81
N LYS A 405 -22.84 4.22 23.94
CA LYS A 405 -23.97 4.18 22.98
C LYS A 405 -23.54 4.57 21.55
N ARG A 406 -22.66 5.57 21.40
CA ARG A 406 -22.16 6.01 20.09
C ARG A 406 -21.23 4.95 19.49
N TRP A 407 -20.38 4.36 20.31
CA TRP A 407 -19.48 3.28 19.91
C TRP A 407 -20.27 2.07 19.41
N LEU A 408 -21.23 1.58 20.20
CA LEU A 408 -22.09 0.43 19.84
C LEU A 408 -22.94 0.69 18.59
N ASN A 409 -23.54 1.88 18.46
CA ASN A 409 -24.30 2.23 17.26
C ASN A 409 -23.42 2.28 16.01
N GLY A 410 -22.20 2.79 16.12
CA GLY A 410 -21.21 2.78 15.05
C GLY A 410 -20.81 1.36 14.66
N TYR A 411 -20.53 0.50 15.65
CA TYR A 411 -20.18 -0.89 15.44
C TYR A 411 -21.28 -1.67 14.71
N ASN A 412 -22.54 -1.58 15.18
CA ASN A 412 -23.69 -2.24 14.56
C ASN A 412 -23.98 -1.74 13.13
N ARG A 413 -23.59 -0.50 12.82
CA ARG A 413 -23.71 0.06 11.46
C ARG A 413 -22.60 -0.43 10.55
N ALA A 414 -21.36 -0.47 11.06
CA ALA A 414 -20.19 -0.88 10.30
C ALA A 414 -20.12 -2.40 10.08
N VAL A 415 -20.63 -3.19 11.04
CA VAL A 415 -20.53 -4.66 11.02
C VAL A 415 -21.92 -5.24 11.32
N PRO A 416 -22.57 -5.87 10.33
CA PRO A 416 -23.82 -6.60 10.54
C PRO A 416 -23.70 -7.62 11.68
N LYS A 417 -24.78 -7.83 12.43
CA LYS A 417 -24.75 -8.65 13.65
C LYS A 417 -24.20 -10.07 13.42
N GLU A 418 -24.51 -10.66 12.30
CA GLU A 418 -24.09 -12.01 11.90
C GLU A 418 -22.61 -12.09 11.50
N ARG A 419 -21.91 -10.96 11.49
CA ARG A 419 -20.50 -10.82 11.08
C ARG A 419 -19.61 -10.20 12.16
N GLN A 420 -20.13 -10.07 13.39
CA GLN A 420 -19.45 -9.43 14.53
C GLN A 420 -18.46 -10.36 15.23
N ALA A 421 -17.69 -9.79 16.16
CA ALA A 421 -16.56 -10.46 16.81
C ALA A 421 -16.97 -11.67 17.66
N ASP A 422 -18.17 -11.67 18.25
CA ASP A 422 -18.76 -12.76 19.04
C ASP A 422 -18.92 -14.10 18.27
N HIS A 423 -18.93 -14.05 16.95
CA HIS A 423 -18.95 -15.26 16.09
C HIS A 423 -17.57 -15.91 15.91
N CYS A 424 -16.49 -15.36 16.47
CA CYS A 424 -15.15 -15.94 16.35
C CYS A 424 -15.00 -17.16 17.26
N ILE A 425 -14.73 -18.32 16.68
CA ILE A 425 -14.52 -19.57 17.42
C ILE A 425 -13.05 -19.92 17.67
N GLY A 426 -12.10 -19.05 17.28
CA GLY A 426 -10.68 -19.31 17.48
C GLY A 426 -10.08 -20.41 16.58
N CYS A 427 -10.58 -20.59 15.36
CA CYS A 427 -10.13 -21.64 14.44
C CYS A 427 -8.77 -21.41 13.78
N ASP A 428 -8.15 -20.25 14.01
CA ASP A 428 -6.81 -19.82 13.50
C ASP A 428 -6.64 -19.79 11.97
N HIS A 429 -7.71 -20.02 11.19
CA HIS A 429 -7.62 -20.06 9.74
C HIS A 429 -7.07 -18.75 9.14
N CYS A 430 -7.37 -17.62 9.76
CA CYS A 430 -6.95 -16.29 9.31
C CYS A 430 -5.48 -15.94 9.60
N ILE A 431 -4.84 -16.58 10.59
CA ILE A 431 -3.49 -16.23 11.07
C ILE A 431 -2.42 -16.37 9.97
N PRO A 432 -2.34 -17.49 9.21
CA PRO A 432 -1.30 -17.66 8.20
C PRO A 432 -1.41 -16.66 7.04
N HIS A 433 -2.60 -16.11 6.83
CA HIS A 433 -2.86 -15.18 5.73
C HIS A 433 -2.59 -13.72 6.09
N CYS A 434 -2.37 -13.40 7.38
CA CYS A 434 -2.17 -12.02 7.83
C CYS A 434 -0.72 -11.57 7.61
N PRO A 435 -0.44 -10.63 6.65
CA PRO A 435 0.92 -10.11 6.45
C PRO A 435 1.43 -9.34 7.66
N GLN A 436 0.52 -8.75 8.46
CA GLN A 436 0.86 -8.07 9.70
C GLN A 436 1.02 -9.05 10.89
N ARG A 437 0.80 -10.35 10.67
CA ARG A 437 0.95 -11.41 11.68
C ARG A 437 0.14 -11.16 12.97
N ILE A 438 -1.04 -10.54 12.82
CA ILE A 438 -1.97 -10.28 13.92
C ILE A 438 -2.53 -11.61 14.43
N HIS A 439 -2.57 -11.81 15.76
CA HIS A 439 -3.31 -12.88 16.39
C HIS A 439 -4.82 -12.57 16.38
N ILE A 440 -5.41 -12.70 15.19
CA ILE A 440 -6.77 -12.23 14.91
C ILE A 440 -7.80 -12.75 15.91
N PRO A 441 -7.83 -14.05 16.32
CA PRO A 441 -8.78 -14.53 17.31
C PRO A 441 -8.65 -13.87 18.68
N GLU A 442 -7.43 -13.58 19.14
CA GLU A 442 -7.21 -12.88 20.43
C GLU A 442 -7.76 -11.45 20.38
N GLU A 443 -7.53 -10.73 19.27
CA GLU A 443 -8.08 -9.39 19.08
C GLU A 443 -9.61 -9.39 18.92
N MET A 444 -10.19 -10.44 18.32
CA MET A 444 -11.65 -10.61 18.26
C MET A 444 -12.23 -10.79 19.66
N GLN A 445 -11.64 -11.65 20.51
CA GLN A 445 -12.06 -11.85 21.88
C GLN A 445 -11.97 -10.57 22.71
N LYS A 446 -10.91 -9.78 22.51
CA LYS A 446 -10.72 -8.48 23.18
C LYS A 446 -11.82 -7.49 22.78
N ILE A 447 -12.18 -7.43 21.50
CA ILE A 447 -13.24 -6.54 21.01
C ILE A 447 -14.62 -7.02 21.50
N ASP A 448 -14.88 -8.31 21.50
CA ASP A 448 -16.12 -8.88 22.03
C ASP A 448 -16.29 -8.55 23.52
N ASN A 449 -15.26 -8.75 24.33
CA ASN A 449 -15.27 -8.35 25.75
C ASN A 449 -15.56 -6.85 25.93
N LEU A 450 -14.97 -5.99 25.08
CA LEU A 450 -15.25 -4.55 25.09
C LEU A 450 -16.72 -4.26 24.75
N VAL A 451 -17.27 -4.91 23.73
CA VAL A 451 -18.68 -4.77 23.34
C VAL A 451 -19.61 -5.12 24.51
N GLU A 452 -19.33 -6.23 25.23
CA GLU A 452 -20.14 -6.63 26.40
C GLU A 452 -20.02 -5.63 27.56
N GLN A 453 -18.83 -5.09 27.82
CA GLN A 453 -18.64 -4.03 28.82
C GLN A 453 -19.40 -2.75 28.47
N LEU A 454 -19.37 -2.34 27.21
CA LEU A 454 -20.09 -1.15 26.73
C LEU A 454 -21.62 -1.31 26.74
N LYS A 455 -22.14 -2.54 26.63
CA LYS A 455 -23.59 -2.81 26.78
C LYS A 455 -24.07 -2.68 28.22
N GLN A 456 -23.18 -2.85 29.20
CA GLN A 456 -23.49 -2.78 30.63
C GLN A 456 -23.31 -1.38 31.22
N SER A 457 -22.65 -0.46 30.50
CA SER A 457 -22.40 0.93 30.88
C SER A 457 -23.49 1.89 30.36
#